data_9e5f3c10bd748ad4021033d5632cd65c
#
_entry.id   9e5f3c10bd748ad4021033d5632cd65c
#
_cell.length_a   1.000
_cell.length_b   1.000
_cell.length_c   1.000
_cell.angle_alpha   90.00
_cell.angle_beta   90.00
_cell.angle_gamma   90.00
#
_symmetry.space_group_name_H-M   'P 1'
#
loop_
_entity.id
_entity.type
_entity.pdbx_description
1 polymer ?
#
loop_
_entity_poly.entity_id
_entity_poly.type
_entity_poly.pdbx_seq_one_letter_code
_entity_poly.pdbx_strand_id
1 'polypeptide(L)'
;MKIMKPLIGTTAALALAVAPVTAAFAADSSDAESSIRLSSDMSQIDTLNPFTAVFNEALIVLDYEYEPLAGIVETGDYGGILAKDFKVDGKTWTYEIQPEATWSDGEPVTADDVVWTYEAVMNNKALQVANGESVGNIEKVVATDDKTVEIITADPTPLHPGILPIVPKHIWEKIDNPDEYANTEDVVGSGPFIIDEYKQGTSITMKANPHYWRGETGVDKLHIVGFKNTDAAVLALRNGEIDMLGGLNSAQFDSLKGVDGIEAYQVKSKHFFNLTINGGWKTTGGEAFGDNNPVLEDQAFRRALGQAIDRDVLVDRVLNGLGSQGPTILPPGSPGGMFTELEDVALPMGVEAAAKSLEAAGYTTDASGNRLDKSGNPITLRMMFNGGSTANTATAEFVESWFTDLGIKMELKNTNWDEMGELLPKGEYDMYIDGWGVSDDPDYMLSINTCKVLPETPGGSNSSQSGMCDPEYDKVFKAQHTELDPAKRETLVHQALQMIYEHGNTAMFYYDDALGAYRTDRLENLVEVNGSPYNRFSIAQATIKGQDEAGSGSATGWIVGGGIAVVVIAAAAIFLSTRRKQNADDRK
;
A
#
# COMPACT_ATOMS: atom_id res chain seq x y z
N MET A 1 27.32 75.37 11.54
CA MET A 1 26.14 75.56 12.39
C MET A 1 24.91 75.56 11.46
N LYS A 2 24.30 74.36 11.21
CA LYS A 2 23.01 74.18 10.53
C LYS A 2 22.27 73.04 11.23
N ILE A 3 21.13 73.43 11.76
CA ILE A 3 20.22 72.58 12.53
C ILE A 3 19.43 71.71 11.56
N MET A 4 19.51 70.40 11.69
CA MET A 4 18.63 69.45 10.98
C MET A 4 17.52 68.96 11.94
N LYS A 5 16.28 69.17 11.54
CA LYS A 5 15.06 68.70 12.20
C LYS A 5 14.87 67.18 11.93
N PRO A 6 14.36 66.38 12.88
CA PRO A 6 14.04 64.97 12.63
C PRO A 6 12.69 64.84 11.89
N LEU A 7 12.69 64.02 10.84
CA LEU A 7 11.48 63.53 10.14
C LEU A 7 10.92 62.37 10.94
N ILE A 8 9.72 62.48 11.43
CA ILE A 8 8.94 61.39 12.03
C ILE A 8 8.34 60.60 10.86
N GLY A 9 8.87 59.38 10.62
CA GLY A 9 8.32 58.43 9.69
C GLY A 9 7.26 57.58 10.38
N THR A 10 6.01 57.70 9.95
CA THR A 10 4.89 56.83 10.30
C THR A 10 5.04 55.51 9.60
N THR A 11 5.43 54.46 10.32
CA THR A 11 5.37 53.07 9.88
C THR A 11 3.93 52.59 9.96
N ALA A 12 3.27 52.47 8.83
CA ALA A 12 2.01 51.73 8.71
C ALA A 12 2.31 50.23 8.74
N ALA A 13 1.98 49.56 9.84
CA ALA A 13 2.01 48.11 9.93
C ALA A 13 0.85 47.56 9.12
N LEU A 14 1.15 46.95 7.97
CA LEU A 14 0.22 46.10 7.23
C LEU A 14 0.13 44.76 7.99
N ALA A 15 -0.93 44.59 8.79
CA ALA A 15 -1.31 43.29 9.30
C ALA A 15 -1.92 42.49 8.14
N LEU A 16 -1.15 41.57 7.55
CA LEU A 16 -1.71 40.52 6.71
C LEU A 16 -2.53 39.60 7.63
N ALA A 17 -3.85 39.74 7.57
CA ALA A 17 -4.76 38.76 8.10
C ALA A 17 -4.66 37.49 7.21
N VAL A 18 -3.91 36.50 7.67
CA VAL A 18 -4.01 35.12 7.15
C VAL A 18 -5.36 34.60 7.66
N ALA A 19 -6.39 34.72 6.84
CA ALA A 19 -7.64 34.02 7.08
C ALA A 19 -7.36 32.54 6.84
N PRO A 20 -7.70 31.63 7.75
CA PRO A 20 -7.73 30.20 7.45
C PRO A 20 -8.78 30.02 6.36
N VAL A 21 -8.39 29.46 5.22
CA VAL A 21 -9.32 28.93 4.24
C VAL A 21 -9.90 27.66 4.86
N THR A 22 -10.88 27.82 5.73
CA THR A 22 -11.82 26.75 6.02
C THR A 22 -12.68 26.65 4.78
N ALA A 23 -12.44 25.64 3.95
CA ALA A 23 -13.40 25.18 2.98
C ALA A 23 -14.60 24.66 3.79
N ALA A 24 -15.50 25.53 4.16
CA ALA A 24 -16.80 25.16 4.67
C ALA A 24 -17.56 24.57 3.47
N PHE A 25 -17.60 23.26 3.38
CA PHE A 25 -18.66 22.57 2.65
C PHE A 25 -19.95 22.84 3.43
N ALA A 26 -20.63 23.95 3.10
CA ALA A 26 -21.97 24.22 3.57
C ALA A 26 -22.84 23.11 2.98
N ALA A 27 -23.44 22.30 3.85
CA ALA A 27 -24.48 21.37 3.46
C ALA A 27 -25.65 22.20 2.89
N ASP A 28 -25.77 22.24 1.59
CA ASP A 28 -26.94 22.75 0.90
C ASP A 28 -28.00 21.64 0.92
N SER A 29 -29.01 21.79 1.75
CA SER A 29 -30.04 20.80 1.99
C SER A 29 -31.19 20.99 1.00
N SER A 30 -31.15 20.26 -0.11
CA SER A 30 -32.34 19.69 -0.79
C SER A 30 -31.94 19.16 -2.18
N ASP A 31 -31.53 17.95 -2.27
CA ASP A 31 -30.92 17.10 -3.30
C ASP A 31 -29.40 16.90 -3.06
N ALA A 32 -28.98 16.79 -1.80
CA ALA A 32 -27.57 16.55 -1.48
C ALA A 32 -27.22 15.12 -1.89
N GLU A 33 -26.46 14.97 -2.99
CA GLU A 33 -25.85 13.71 -3.41
C GLU A 33 -25.15 13.08 -2.21
N SER A 34 -25.41 11.78 -2.00
CA SER A 34 -24.76 11.02 -0.93
C SER A 34 -23.30 10.80 -1.23
N SER A 35 -22.42 10.98 -0.25
CA SER A 35 -20.98 10.82 -0.51
C SER A 35 -20.23 10.22 0.65
N ILE A 36 -19.22 9.40 0.35
CA ILE A 36 -18.18 8.95 1.27
C ILE A 36 -16.91 9.76 1.00
N ARG A 37 -16.23 10.17 2.06
CA ARG A 37 -15.00 10.97 2.00
C ARG A 37 -13.86 10.18 2.62
N LEU A 38 -12.85 9.85 1.79
CA LEU A 38 -11.65 9.11 2.17
C LEU A 38 -10.44 10.04 2.25
N SER A 39 -9.47 9.71 3.08
CA SER A 39 -8.14 10.32 2.99
C SER A 39 -7.21 9.49 2.11
N SER A 40 -6.30 10.16 1.39
CA SER A 40 -5.21 9.51 0.66
C SER A 40 -3.97 10.41 0.66
N ASP A 41 -2.81 9.81 0.46
CA ASP A 41 -1.59 10.55 0.16
C ASP A 41 -1.53 10.86 -1.35
N MET A 42 -2.00 12.06 -1.71
CA MET A 42 -2.05 12.50 -3.10
C MET A 42 -0.68 12.63 -3.77
N SER A 43 0.43 12.56 -3.01
CA SER A 43 1.79 12.51 -3.59
C SER A 43 2.13 11.14 -4.15
N GLN A 44 1.37 10.10 -3.77
CA GLN A 44 1.45 8.73 -4.26
C GLN A 44 0.47 8.46 -5.43
N ILE A 45 -0.07 9.49 -6.06
CA ILE A 45 -0.81 9.40 -7.32
C ILE A 45 0.14 9.80 -8.44
N ASP A 46 0.87 8.83 -8.98
CA ASP A 46 1.80 9.02 -10.11
C ASP A 46 1.06 9.24 -11.43
N THR A 47 0.03 8.43 -11.67
CA THR A 47 -0.87 8.53 -12.81
C THR A 47 -2.20 7.86 -12.48
N LEU A 48 -3.25 8.13 -13.27
CA LEU A 48 -4.54 7.42 -13.22
C LEU A 48 -4.74 6.53 -14.45
N ASN A 49 -3.67 6.24 -15.16
CA ASN A 49 -3.65 5.29 -16.27
C ASN A 49 -3.45 3.86 -15.74
N PRO A 50 -4.39 2.91 -15.94
CA PRO A 50 -4.32 1.56 -15.40
C PRO A 50 -3.13 0.74 -15.92
N PHE A 51 -2.51 1.15 -17.02
CA PHE A 51 -1.36 0.46 -17.59
C PHE A 51 -0.01 0.94 -17.06
N THR A 52 0.07 2.16 -16.52
CA THR A 52 1.35 2.78 -16.14
C THR A 52 1.42 3.17 -14.67
N ALA A 53 0.31 3.12 -13.93
CA ALA A 53 0.28 3.36 -12.49
C ALA A 53 1.09 2.28 -11.74
N VAL A 54 1.98 2.72 -10.83
CA VAL A 54 2.83 1.84 -10.02
C VAL A 54 2.69 2.10 -8.52
N PHE A 55 2.20 3.28 -8.13
CA PHE A 55 2.07 3.63 -6.72
C PHE A 55 0.74 3.15 -6.14
N ASN A 56 0.80 2.66 -4.91
CA ASN A 56 -0.33 2.01 -4.24
C ASN A 56 -1.61 2.85 -4.20
N GLU A 57 -1.51 4.15 -3.93
CA GLU A 57 -2.69 5.03 -3.86
C GLU A 57 -3.37 5.19 -5.22
N ALA A 58 -2.60 5.23 -6.31
CA ALA A 58 -3.15 5.24 -7.66
C ALA A 58 -3.87 3.92 -7.98
N LEU A 59 -3.27 2.78 -7.61
CA LEU A 59 -3.86 1.46 -7.81
C LEU A 59 -5.16 1.28 -7.03
N ILE A 60 -5.26 1.82 -5.81
CA ILE A 60 -6.50 1.82 -5.01
C ILE A 60 -7.62 2.61 -5.72
N VAL A 61 -7.31 3.78 -6.29
CA VAL A 61 -8.29 4.56 -7.06
C VAL A 61 -8.76 3.79 -8.29
N LEU A 62 -7.82 3.18 -9.01
CA LEU A 62 -8.12 2.41 -10.22
C LEU A 62 -8.90 1.12 -9.94
N ASP A 63 -8.78 0.52 -8.75
CA ASP A 63 -9.57 -0.64 -8.31
C ASP A 63 -11.08 -0.30 -8.13
N TYR A 64 -11.42 0.97 -7.88
CA TYR A 64 -12.81 1.42 -7.93
C TYR A 64 -13.35 1.60 -9.35
N GLU A 65 -12.49 1.74 -10.35
CA GLU A 65 -12.83 2.10 -11.72
C GLU A 65 -12.78 0.93 -12.68
N TYR A 66 -11.75 0.07 -12.59
CA TYR A 66 -11.51 -1.05 -13.50
C TYR A 66 -11.41 -2.36 -12.74
N GLU A 67 -12.26 -3.31 -13.08
CA GLU A 67 -12.24 -4.64 -12.50
C GLU A 67 -11.38 -5.60 -13.33
N PRO A 68 -10.57 -6.49 -12.68
CA PRO A 68 -9.89 -7.60 -13.34
C PRO A 68 -10.85 -8.78 -13.58
N LEU A 69 -10.41 -9.80 -14.33
CA LEU A 69 -11.16 -11.05 -14.45
C LEU A 69 -11.31 -11.79 -13.12
N ALA A 70 -10.24 -11.83 -12.33
CA ALA A 70 -10.21 -12.52 -11.04
C ALA A 70 -9.36 -11.75 -10.02
N GLY A 71 -9.66 -11.93 -8.74
CA GLY A 71 -8.98 -11.27 -7.63
C GLY A 71 -9.60 -11.66 -6.29
N ILE A 72 -9.32 -10.91 -5.24
CA ILE A 72 -9.95 -11.10 -3.93
C ILE A 72 -11.40 -10.68 -3.99
N VAL A 73 -12.30 -11.58 -3.59
CA VAL A 73 -13.75 -11.35 -3.53
C VAL A 73 -14.20 -10.97 -2.11
N GLU A 74 -15.48 -10.68 -1.92
CA GLU A 74 -16.05 -10.24 -0.63
C GLU A 74 -15.80 -11.19 0.55
N THR A 75 -15.63 -12.50 0.28
CA THR A 75 -15.31 -13.49 1.32
C THR A 75 -13.87 -13.44 1.81
N GLY A 76 -13.00 -12.68 1.12
CA GLY A 76 -11.56 -12.65 1.37
C GLY A 76 -10.79 -13.75 0.63
N ASP A 77 -11.48 -14.62 -0.09
CA ASP A 77 -10.87 -15.66 -0.92
C ASP A 77 -10.52 -15.10 -2.32
N TYR A 78 -9.69 -15.84 -3.06
CA TYR A 78 -9.45 -15.56 -4.46
C TYR A 78 -10.59 -16.15 -5.32
N GLY A 79 -11.18 -15.34 -6.18
CA GLY A 79 -12.34 -15.73 -6.98
C GLY A 79 -12.54 -14.87 -8.22
N GLY A 80 -13.62 -15.16 -8.97
CA GLY A 80 -13.99 -14.37 -10.14
C GLY A 80 -14.52 -12.98 -9.76
N ILE A 81 -14.07 -11.96 -10.48
CA ILE A 81 -14.55 -10.57 -10.40
C ILE A 81 -15.41 -10.27 -11.63
N LEU A 82 -14.83 -9.89 -12.78
CA LEU A 82 -15.55 -9.86 -14.06
C LEU A 82 -15.83 -11.26 -14.58
N ALA A 83 -15.00 -12.24 -14.24
CA ALA A 83 -15.29 -13.63 -14.52
C ALA A 83 -16.31 -14.17 -13.51
N LYS A 84 -17.32 -14.87 -14.02
CA LYS A 84 -18.27 -15.64 -13.21
C LYS A 84 -17.61 -16.88 -12.62
N ASP A 85 -16.78 -17.54 -13.41
CA ASP A 85 -16.03 -18.73 -13.07
C ASP A 85 -14.75 -18.81 -13.89
N PHE A 86 -13.79 -19.59 -13.43
CA PHE A 86 -12.57 -19.88 -14.18
C PHE A 86 -12.04 -21.27 -13.83
N LYS A 87 -11.29 -21.84 -14.76
CA LYS A 87 -10.65 -23.14 -14.60
C LYS A 87 -9.30 -23.17 -15.30
N VAL A 88 -8.41 -24.01 -14.82
CA VAL A 88 -7.10 -24.27 -15.45
C VAL A 88 -7.00 -25.72 -15.89
N ASP A 89 -6.49 -25.91 -17.10
CA ASP A 89 -6.11 -27.22 -17.64
C ASP A 89 -4.71 -27.11 -18.27
N GLY A 90 -3.72 -27.59 -17.53
CA GLY A 90 -2.31 -27.46 -17.90
C GLY A 90 -1.86 -26.00 -18.01
N LYS A 91 -1.74 -25.49 -19.23
CA LYS A 91 -1.31 -24.11 -19.52
C LYS A 91 -2.46 -23.18 -19.89
N THR A 92 -3.67 -23.69 -19.96
CA THR A 92 -4.84 -22.95 -20.43
C THR A 92 -5.74 -22.59 -19.27
N TRP A 93 -5.88 -21.30 -19.04
CA TRP A 93 -6.86 -20.70 -18.13
C TRP A 93 -8.08 -20.26 -18.94
N THR A 94 -9.25 -20.80 -18.62
CA THR A 94 -10.51 -20.40 -19.25
C THR A 94 -11.31 -19.58 -18.26
N TYR A 95 -11.71 -18.37 -18.64
CA TYR A 95 -12.54 -17.45 -17.87
C TYR A 95 -13.89 -17.26 -18.57
N GLU A 96 -14.97 -17.41 -17.83
CA GLU A 96 -16.34 -17.15 -18.27
C GLU A 96 -16.78 -15.79 -17.71
N ILE A 97 -16.90 -14.75 -18.55
CA ILE A 97 -17.26 -13.39 -18.15
C ILE A 97 -18.71 -13.35 -17.68
N GLN A 98 -19.01 -12.58 -16.62
CA GLN A 98 -20.37 -12.35 -16.13
C GLN A 98 -21.27 -11.87 -17.28
N PRO A 99 -22.41 -12.53 -17.51
CA PRO A 99 -23.33 -12.12 -18.58
C PRO A 99 -23.80 -10.67 -18.45
N GLU A 100 -24.00 -10.22 -17.20
CA GLU A 100 -24.51 -8.91 -16.83
C GLU A 100 -23.43 -7.82 -16.80
N ALA A 101 -22.14 -8.19 -16.92
CA ALA A 101 -21.06 -7.21 -16.86
C ALA A 101 -21.16 -6.18 -17.99
N THR A 102 -21.21 -4.90 -17.60
CA THR A 102 -21.33 -3.75 -18.49
C THR A 102 -20.33 -2.66 -18.12
N TRP A 103 -19.95 -1.87 -19.10
CA TRP A 103 -19.21 -0.63 -18.90
C TRP A 103 -20.13 0.49 -18.41
N SER A 104 -19.57 1.57 -17.89
CA SER A 104 -20.33 2.71 -17.35
C SER A 104 -21.10 3.52 -18.40
N ASP A 105 -20.82 3.31 -19.68
CA ASP A 105 -21.59 3.86 -20.82
C ASP A 105 -22.71 2.92 -21.30
N GLY A 106 -22.85 1.74 -20.66
CA GLY A 106 -23.89 0.76 -20.92
C GLY A 106 -23.55 -0.30 -21.97
N GLU A 107 -22.38 -0.22 -22.62
CA GLU A 107 -21.90 -1.28 -23.50
C GLU A 107 -21.52 -2.54 -22.71
N PRO A 108 -21.72 -3.77 -23.25
CA PRO A 108 -21.38 -4.99 -22.54
C PRO A 108 -19.86 -5.19 -22.45
N VAL A 109 -19.36 -5.70 -21.31
CA VAL A 109 -17.99 -6.23 -21.22
C VAL A 109 -17.90 -7.54 -22.00
N THR A 110 -16.95 -7.65 -22.91
CA THR A 110 -16.79 -8.79 -23.82
C THR A 110 -15.42 -9.44 -23.71
N ALA A 111 -15.28 -10.64 -24.25
CA ALA A 111 -14.00 -11.32 -24.38
C ALA A 111 -13.00 -10.53 -25.26
N ASP A 112 -13.50 -9.74 -26.21
CA ASP A 112 -12.68 -8.87 -27.06
C ASP A 112 -12.01 -7.73 -26.26
N ASP A 113 -12.65 -7.19 -25.20
CA ASP A 113 -12.04 -6.20 -24.32
C ASP A 113 -10.85 -6.82 -23.56
N VAL A 114 -11.01 -8.06 -23.11
CA VAL A 114 -9.94 -8.81 -22.44
C VAL A 114 -8.78 -9.07 -23.39
N VAL A 115 -9.06 -9.60 -24.58
CA VAL A 115 -8.01 -9.86 -25.60
C VAL A 115 -7.25 -8.58 -25.90
N TRP A 116 -7.96 -7.49 -26.17
CA TRP A 116 -7.33 -6.19 -26.47
C TRP A 116 -6.46 -5.70 -25.34
N THR A 117 -6.93 -5.76 -24.10
CA THR A 117 -6.20 -5.30 -22.90
C THR A 117 -4.87 -6.04 -22.76
N TYR A 118 -4.90 -7.37 -22.84
CA TYR A 118 -3.69 -8.18 -22.73
C TYR A 118 -2.72 -7.98 -23.90
N GLU A 119 -3.24 -7.95 -25.14
CA GLU A 119 -2.41 -7.72 -26.33
C GLU A 119 -1.76 -6.33 -26.32
N ALA A 120 -2.46 -5.29 -25.81
CA ALA A 120 -1.90 -3.97 -25.65
C ALA A 120 -0.64 -3.99 -24.77
N VAL A 121 -0.70 -4.63 -23.60
CA VAL A 121 0.43 -4.76 -22.68
C VAL A 121 1.53 -5.67 -23.28
N MET A 122 1.16 -6.83 -23.83
CA MET A 122 2.13 -7.79 -24.40
C MET A 122 2.94 -7.19 -25.55
N ASN A 123 2.35 -6.31 -26.34
CA ASN A 123 2.97 -5.76 -27.56
C ASN A 123 3.57 -4.35 -27.38
N ASN A 124 3.36 -3.68 -26.23
CA ASN A 124 3.86 -2.33 -25.98
C ASN A 124 4.78 -2.30 -24.75
N LYS A 125 6.09 -2.07 -24.96
CA LYS A 125 7.09 -2.03 -23.88
C LYS A 125 6.83 -0.92 -22.86
N ALA A 126 6.22 0.20 -23.24
CA ALA A 126 5.91 1.27 -22.31
C ALA A 126 4.82 0.84 -21.30
N LEU A 127 3.82 0.06 -21.75
CA LEU A 127 2.79 -0.51 -20.88
C LEU A 127 3.30 -1.68 -20.02
N GLN A 128 4.41 -2.32 -20.42
CA GLN A 128 5.06 -3.38 -19.64
C GLN A 128 5.80 -2.86 -18.40
N VAL A 129 6.09 -1.56 -18.30
CA VAL A 129 6.83 -1.00 -17.15
C VAL A 129 6.12 -1.31 -15.83
N ALA A 130 4.79 -1.16 -15.77
CA ALA A 130 4.00 -1.49 -14.59
C ALA A 130 3.45 -2.94 -14.60
N ASN A 131 3.15 -3.49 -15.78
CA ASN A 131 2.38 -4.73 -15.93
C ASN A 131 3.13 -5.87 -16.62
N GLY A 132 4.43 -5.72 -16.87
CA GLY A 132 5.22 -6.71 -17.62
C GLY A 132 5.28 -8.08 -16.97
N GLU A 133 5.31 -8.14 -15.65
CA GLU A 133 5.31 -9.40 -14.90
C GLU A 133 3.97 -10.14 -15.04
N SER A 134 2.85 -9.41 -15.05
CA SER A 134 1.51 -9.99 -15.21
C SER A 134 1.28 -10.66 -16.56
N VAL A 135 2.03 -10.27 -17.58
CA VAL A 135 1.95 -10.86 -18.93
C VAL A 135 3.18 -11.70 -19.31
N GLY A 136 4.22 -11.71 -18.48
CA GLY A 136 5.53 -12.31 -18.82
C GLY A 136 5.50 -13.81 -19.10
N ASN A 137 4.54 -14.54 -18.56
CA ASN A 137 4.31 -15.97 -18.81
C ASN A 137 3.12 -16.23 -19.75
N ILE A 138 2.53 -15.18 -20.37
CA ILE A 138 1.39 -15.34 -21.29
C ILE A 138 1.93 -15.51 -22.72
N GLU A 139 1.55 -16.63 -23.35
CA GLU A 139 1.86 -16.90 -24.75
C GLU A 139 0.78 -16.35 -25.68
N LYS A 140 -0.50 -16.46 -25.27
CA LYS A 140 -1.62 -16.07 -26.09
C LYS A 140 -2.90 -15.82 -25.28
N VAL A 141 -3.72 -14.87 -25.72
CA VAL A 141 -5.08 -14.65 -25.22
C VAL A 141 -6.08 -14.78 -26.38
N VAL A 142 -7.17 -15.51 -26.20
CA VAL A 142 -8.12 -15.84 -27.26
C VAL A 142 -9.56 -15.73 -26.77
N ALA A 143 -10.38 -14.95 -27.46
CA ALA A 143 -11.83 -15.02 -27.33
C ALA A 143 -12.33 -16.29 -28.05
N THR A 144 -13.00 -17.19 -27.32
CA THR A 144 -13.63 -18.37 -27.90
C THR A 144 -15.09 -18.11 -28.28
N ASP A 145 -15.72 -17.18 -27.59
CA ASP A 145 -17.01 -16.54 -27.89
C ASP A 145 -17.07 -15.16 -27.20
N ASP A 146 -18.21 -14.45 -27.26
CA ASP A 146 -18.37 -13.09 -26.74
C ASP A 146 -18.11 -12.96 -25.21
N LYS A 147 -18.25 -14.06 -24.46
CA LYS A 147 -18.13 -14.08 -22.98
C LYS A 147 -17.11 -15.07 -22.46
N THR A 148 -16.40 -15.80 -23.31
CA THR A 148 -15.39 -16.78 -22.89
C THR A 148 -14.03 -16.43 -23.45
N VAL A 149 -13.04 -16.32 -22.58
CA VAL A 149 -11.65 -16.04 -22.95
C VAL A 149 -10.73 -17.15 -22.42
N GLU A 150 -9.78 -17.55 -23.25
CA GLU A 150 -8.68 -18.43 -22.87
C GLU A 150 -7.38 -17.63 -22.81
N ILE A 151 -6.70 -17.69 -21.65
CA ILE A 151 -5.34 -17.19 -21.45
C ILE A 151 -4.41 -18.40 -21.42
N ILE A 152 -3.51 -18.50 -22.38
CA ILE A 152 -2.57 -19.60 -22.55
C ILE A 152 -1.20 -19.14 -22.09
N THR A 153 -0.63 -19.83 -21.09
CA THR A 153 0.68 -19.52 -20.51
C THR A 153 1.79 -20.35 -21.17
N ALA A 154 3.01 -19.82 -21.18
CA ALA A 154 4.17 -20.52 -21.73
C ALA A 154 4.55 -21.74 -20.90
N ASP A 155 4.43 -21.65 -19.59
CA ASP A 155 4.58 -22.75 -18.63
C ASP A 155 3.33 -22.87 -17.76
N PRO A 156 2.98 -24.07 -17.25
CA PRO A 156 1.94 -24.20 -16.22
C PRO A 156 2.26 -23.28 -15.07
N THR A 157 1.27 -22.57 -14.56
CA THR A 157 1.46 -21.63 -13.44
C THR A 157 0.24 -21.67 -12.51
N PRO A 158 0.43 -21.68 -11.20
CA PRO A 158 -0.63 -21.46 -10.22
C PRO A 158 -1.01 -19.97 -10.10
N LEU A 159 -0.18 -19.08 -10.68
CA LEU A 159 -0.45 -17.63 -10.71
C LEU A 159 -1.62 -17.36 -11.64
N HIS A 160 -2.65 -16.74 -11.10
CA HIS A 160 -3.82 -16.37 -11.89
C HIS A 160 -3.46 -15.29 -12.91
N PRO A 161 -3.49 -15.59 -14.22
CA PRO A 161 -3.16 -14.58 -15.22
C PRO A 161 -4.28 -13.54 -15.42
N GLY A 162 -5.45 -13.70 -14.79
CA GLY A 162 -6.63 -12.83 -14.92
C GLY A 162 -6.61 -11.59 -14.02
N ILE A 163 -5.45 -11.08 -13.59
CA ILE A 163 -5.32 -9.99 -12.61
C ILE A 163 -5.22 -8.59 -13.21
N LEU A 164 -5.01 -8.46 -14.51
CA LEU A 164 -4.95 -7.12 -15.12
C LEU A 164 -6.31 -6.42 -15.05
N PRO A 165 -6.36 -5.13 -14.72
CA PRO A 165 -7.54 -4.30 -14.88
C PRO A 165 -7.97 -4.33 -16.35
N ILE A 166 -9.22 -4.74 -16.64
CA ILE A 166 -9.72 -4.79 -18.00
C ILE A 166 -10.24 -3.40 -18.39
N VAL A 167 -9.87 -2.94 -19.57
CA VAL A 167 -10.30 -1.65 -20.10
C VAL A 167 -11.20 -1.80 -21.32
N PRO A 168 -12.12 -0.84 -21.60
CA PRO A 168 -13.03 -0.92 -22.72
C PRO A 168 -12.30 -0.72 -24.05
N LYS A 169 -12.23 -1.77 -24.87
CA LYS A 169 -11.60 -1.76 -26.19
C LYS A 169 -12.12 -0.61 -27.05
N HIS A 170 -13.44 -0.41 -27.08
CA HIS A 170 -14.09 0.60 -27.93
C HIS A 170 -13.69 2.05 -27.62
N ILE A 171 -13.09 2.30 -26.43
CA ILE A 171 -12.49 3.57 -26.04
C ILE A 171 -10.97 3.55 -26.31
N TRP A 172 -10.27 2.56 -25.74
CA TRP A 172 -8.81 2.53 -25.69
C TRP A 172 -8.15 2.24 -27.06
N GLU A 173 -8.82 1.51 -27.97
CA GLU A 173 -8.31 1.27 -29.33
C GLU A 173 -8.18 2.55 -30.18
N LYS A 174 -8.81 3.65 -29.75
CA LYS A 174 -8.78 4.95 -30.44
C LYS A 174 -7.69 5.88 -29.92
N ILE A 175 -6.97 5.46 -28.87
CA ILE A 175 -5.92 6.25 -28.22
C ILE A 175 -4.58 5.93 -28.89
N ASP A 176 -4.00 6.91 -29.57
CA ASP A 176 -2.74 6.73 -30.31
C ASP A 176 -1.55 6.37 -29.42
N ASN A 177 -1.47 6.97 -28.23
CA ASN A 177 -0.40 6.77 -27.23
C ASN A 177 -1.02 6.33 -25.88
N PRO A 178 -1.37 5.06 -25.70
CA PRO A 178 -2.05 4.58 -24.50
C PRO A 178 -1.22 4.72 -23.22
N ASP A 179 0.11 4.76 -23.31
CA ASP A 179 1.03 5.00 -22.19
C ASP A 179 1.05 6.46 -21.71
N GLU A 180 0.70 7.41 -22.56
CA GLU A 180 0.61 8.83 -22.22
C GLU A 180 -0.83 9.28 -21.86
N TYR A 181 -1.81 8.40 -21.98
CA TYR A 181 -3.21 8.74 -21.73
C TYR A 181 -3.45 8.99 -20.22
N ALA A 182 -3.96 10.17 -19.89
CA ALA A 182 -4.11 10.59 -18.50
C ALA A 182 -5.26 9.89 -17.74
N ASN A 183 -6.28 9.38 -18.46
CA ASN A 183 -7.46 8.71 -17.89
C ASN A 183 -8.18 9.53 -16.81
N THR A 184 -8.40 10.83 -17.08
CA THR A 184 -8.98 11.77 -16.11
C THR A 184 -10.23 12.49 -16.60
N GLU A 185 -10.58 12.33 -17.89
CA GLU A 185 -11.73 12.95 -18.54
C GLU A 185 -12.49 11.92 -19.38
N ASP A 186 -13.82 11.96 -19.34
CA ASP A 186 -14.72 11.06 -20.09
C ASP A 186 -14.40 9.56 -19.87
N VAL A 187 -14.04 9.22 -18.63
CA VAL A 187 -13.61 7.88 -18.28
C VAL A 187 -14.76 6.89 -18.33
N VAL A 188 -14.48 5.71 -18.91
CA VAL A 188 -15.41 4.57 -18.99
C VAL A 188 -14.76 3.37 -18.30
N GLY A 189 -15.37 2.87 -17.24
CA GLY A 189 -14.89 1.75 -16.44
C GLY A 189 -15.97 0.73 -16.10
N SER A 190 -15.59 -0.42 -15.56
CA SER A 190 -16.49 -1.50 -15.15
C SER A 190 -16.80 -1.48 -13.65
N GLY A 191 -16.03 -0.75 -12.88
CA GLY A 191 -16.12 -0.72 -11.41
C GLY A 191 -17.26 0.12 -10.87
N PRO A 192 -17.43 0.16 -9.52
CA PRO A 192 -18.56 0.84 -8.87
C PRO A 192 -18.52 2.36 -8.99
N PHE A 193 -17.34 2.96 -9.15
CA PHE A 193 -17.18 4.41 -9.26
C PHE A 193 -16.27 4.77 -10.44
N ILE A 194 -16.55 5.90 -11.06
CA ILE A 194 -15.85 6.42 -12.24
C ILE A 194 -15.31 7.81 -11.92
N ILE A 195 -14.07 8.12 -12.28
CA ILE A 195 -13.46 9.44 -12.09
C ILE A 195 -14.33 10.51 -12.77
N ASP A 196 -14.73 11.51 -11.99
CA ASP A 196 -15.52 12.67 -12.43
C ASP A 196 -14.66 13.95 -12.43
N GLU A 197 -13.78 14.11 -11.43
CA GLU A 197 -12.85 15.24 -11.35
C GLU A 197 -11.53 14.82 -10.68
N TYR A 198 -10.41 15.18 -11.27
CA TYR A 198 -9.08 15.03 -10.69
C TYR A 198 -8.40 16.40 -10.50
N LYS A 199 -8.10 16.75 -9.26
CA LYS A 199 -7.30 17.92 -8.89
C LYS A 199 -5.94 17.45 -8.40
N GLN A 200 -4.95 17.45 -9.29
CA GLN A 200 -3.61 16.94 -9.01
C GLN A 200 -3.07 17.42 -7.65
N GLY A 201 -2.58 16.46 -6.85
CA GLY A 201 -2.03 16.72 -5.52
C GLY A 201 -3.04 17.18 -4.47
N THR A 202 -4.34 17.20 -4.77
CA THR A 202 -5.38 17.76 -3.87
C THR A 202 -6.52 16.79 -3.61
N SER A 203 -7.21 16.32 -4.65
CA SER A 203 -8.39 15.46 -4.50
C SER A 203 -8.78 14.74 -5.79
N ILE A 204 -9.49 13.63 -5.64
CA ILE A 204 -10.21 12.94 -6.69
C ILE A 204 -11.67 12.86 -6.28
N THR A 205 -12.56 13.22 -7.19
CA THR A 205 -14.01 12.96 -7.06
C THR A 205 -14.39 11.89 -8.06
N MET A 206 -15.02 10.84 -7.57
CA MET A 206 -15.60 9.80 -8.41
C MET A 206 -17.12 9.82 -8.25
N LYS A 207 -17.85 9.52 -9.33
CA LYS A 207 -19.31 9.36 -9.36
C LYS A 207 -19.67 7.88 -9.42
N ALA A 208 -20.80 7.52 -8.86
CA ALA A 208 -21.37 6.19 -8.99
C ALA A 208 -21.51 5.79 -10.46
N ASN A 209 -21.15 4.55 -10.77
CA ASN A 209 -21.37 3.97 -12.10
C ASN A 209 -22.86 3.61 -12.25
N PRO A 210 -23.62 4.28 -13.15
CA PRO A 210 -25.05 4.04 -13.30
C PRO A 210 -25.38 2.66 -13.91
N HIS A 211 -24.39 1.99 -14.46
CA HIS A 211 -24.50 0.67 -15.06
C HIS A 211 -23.67 -0.39 -14.33
N TYR A 212 -23.38 -0.15 -13.03
CA TYR A 212 -22.59 -1.13 -12.26
C TYR A 212 -23.35 -2.45 -12.17
N TRP A 213 -22.80 -3.48 -12.76
CA TRP A 213 -23.44 -4.78 -12.96
C TRP A 213 -23.76 -5.55 -11.67
N ARG A 214 -23.11 -5.21 -10.54
CA ARG A 214 -23.40 -5.79 -9.21
C ARG A 214 -24.55 -5.08 -8.51
N GLY A 215 -25.14 -4.05 -9.08
CA GLY A 215 -26.25 -3.26 -8.52
C GLY A 215 -25.85 -1.81 -8.24
N GLU A 216 -26.81 -1.04 -7.73
CA GLU A 216 -26.58 0.36 -7.37
C GLU A 216 -25.60 0.46 -6.20
N THR A 217 -24.72 1.46 -6.23
CA THR A 217 -23.84 1.80 -5.11
C THR A 217 -24.63 2.42 -3.97
N GLY A 218 -24.17 2.25 -2.72
CA GLY A 218 -24.83 2.82 -1.55
C GLY A 218 -24.74 4.36 -1.44
N VAL A 219 -23.87 4.99 -2.26
CA VAL A 219 -23.69 6.45 -2.32
C VAL A 219 -23.49 6.91 -3.76
N ASP A 220 -23.79 8.20 -4.03
CA ASP A 220 -23.67 8.80 -5.37
C ASP A 220 -22.22 9.17 -5.71
N LYS A 221 -21.41 9.52 -4.69
CA LYS A 221 -20.04 10.01 -4.90
C LYS A 221 -19.05 9.47 -3.89
N LEU A 222 -17.81 9.35 -4.36
CA LEU A 222 -16.64 9.08 -3.54
C LEU A 222 -15.68 10.27 -3.68
N HIS A 223 -15.33 10.90 -2.54
CA HIS A 223 -14.33 11.97 -2.49
C HIS A 223 -13.06 11.47 -1.82
N ILE A 224 -11.96 11.45 -2.54
CA ILE A 224 -10.64 11.09 -2.04
C ILE A 224 -9.87 12.40 -1.86
N VAL A 225 -9.49 12.72 -0.62
CA VAL A 225 -8.96 14.02 -0.24
C VAL A 225 -7.53 13.88 0.27
N GLY A 226 -6.64 14.72 -0.27
CA GLY A 226 -5.25 14.80 0.16
C GLY A 226 -5.07 15.58 1.46
N PHE A 227 -4.23 15.04 2.36
CA PHE A 227 -3.81 15.73 3.57
C PHE A 227 -2.29 15.91 3.61
N LYS A 228 -1.85 16.97 4.25
CA LYS A 228 -0.42 17.27 4.38
C LYS A 228 0.34 16.18 5.17
N ASN A 229 -0.33 15.54 6.10
CA ASN A 229 0.16 14.42 6.90
C ASN A 229 -1.02 13.71 7.56
N THR A 230 -0.78 12.50 8.08
CA THR A 230 -1.81 11.67 8.72
C THR A 230 -2.43 12.32 9.96
N ASP A 231 -1.69 13.16 10.72
CA ASP A 231 -2.27 13.88 11.88
C ASP A 231 -3.39 14.84 11.47
N ALA A 232 -3.23 15.52 10.31
CA ALA A 232 -4.28 16.37 9.76
C ALA A 232 -5.50 15.53 9.33
N ALA A 233 -5.32 14.35 8.74
CA ALA A 233 -6.39 13.42 8.39
C ALA A 233 -7.12 12.87 9.64
N VAL A 234 -6.38 12.53 10.70
CA VAL A 234 -6.97 12.14 12.02
C VAL A 234 -7.85 13.26 12.58
N LEU A 235 -7.39 14.51 12.51
CA LEU A 235 -8.20 15.65 12.96
C LEU A 235 -9.44 15.83 12.08
N ALA A 236 -9.31 15.70 10.76
CA ALA A 236 -10.42 15.77 9.81
C ALA A 236 -11.47 14.68 10.07
N LEU A 237 -11.07 13.44 10.38
CA LEU A 237 -11.98 12.37 10.78
C LEU A 237 -12.76 12.75 12.05
N ARG A 238 -12.07 13.23 13.08
CA ARG A 238 -12.69 13.68 14.34
C ARG A 238 -13.68 14.83 14.15
N ASN A 239 -13.38 15.73 13.24
CA ASN A 239 -14.25 16.87 12.91
C ASN A 239 -15.40 16.50 11.96
N GLY A 240 -15.39 15.29 11.39
CA GLY A 240 -16.37 14.85 10.40
C GLY A 240 -16.16 15.44 9.01
N GLU A 241 -14.95 15.86 8.69
CA GLU A 241 -14.56 16.34 7.36
C GLU A 241 -14.28 15.18 6.40
N ILE A 242 -13.84 14.01 6.93
CA ILE A 242 -13.73 12.73 6.23
C ILE A 242 -14.45 11.64 7.01
N ASP A 243 -14.71 10.51 6.37
CA ASP A 243 -15.50 9.41 6.91
C ASP A 243 -14.67 8.18 7.22
N MET A 244 -13.52 8.00 6.55
CA MET A 244 -12.65 6.85 6.70
C MET A 244 -11.20 7.20 6.36
N LEU A 245 -10.26 6.59 7.08
CA LEU A 245 -8.83 6.67 6.80
C LEU A 245 -8.10 5.38 7.20
N GLY A 246 -7.03 5.07 6.48
CA GLY A 246 -6.07 4.01 6.79
C GLY A 246 -4.67 4.58 7.08
N GLY A 247 -3.69 3.68 7.23
CA GLY A 247 -2.28 4.06 7.36
C GLY A 247 -1.92 4.78 8.66
N LEU A 248 -2.65 4.52 9.75
CA LEU A 248 -2.38 5.10 11.06
C LEU A 248 -1.12 4.47 11.69
N ASN A 249 -0.32 5.30 12.36
CA ASN A 249 0.65 4.78 13.32
C ASN A 249 -0.03 4.43 14.65
N SER A 250 0.70 3.74 15.54
CA SER A 250 0.16 3.28 16.82
C SER A 250 -0.36 4.41 17.71
N ALA A 251 0.31 5.56 17.76
CA ALA A 251 -0.12 6.70 18.58
C ALA A 251 -1.40 7.35 18.03
N GLN A 252 -1.52 7.48 16.71
CA GLN A 252 -2.71 7.98 16.03
C GLN A 252 -3.89 7.03 16.25
N PHE A 253 -3.67 5.73 16.08
CA PHE A 253 -4.65 4.68 16.33
C PHE A 253 -5.16 4.71 17.77
N ASP A 254 -4.26 4.74 18.76
CA ASP A 254 -4.63 4.82 20.17
C ASP A 254 -5.42 6.09 20.49
N SER A 255 -5.13 7.21 19.82
CA SER A 255 -5.84 8.46 20.01
C SER A 255 -7.31 8.42 19.56
N LEU A 256 -7.67 7.47 18.68
CA LEU A 256 -9.03 7.29 18.14
C LEU A 256 -9.84 6.23 18.88
N LYS A 257 -9.20 5.36 19.66
CA LYS A 257 -9.87 4.34 20.46
C LYS A 257 -10.85 4.97 21.46
N GLY A 258 -12.10 4.51 21.45
CA GLY A 258 -13.14 4.95 22.37
C GLY A 258 -13.65 6.38 22.13
N VAL A 259 -13.37 6.97 20.97
CA VAL A 259 -13.98 8.23 20.56
C VAL A 259 -15.39 7.96 20.05
N ASP A 260 -16.39 8.65 20.64
CA ASP A 260 -17.79 8.47 20.24
C ASP A 260 -17.98 8.73 18.73
N GLY A 261 -18.67 7.79 18.07
CA GLY A 261 -18.95 7.87 16.64
C GLY A 261 -17.79 7.49 15.73
N ILE A 262 -16.67 7.02 16.28
CA ILE A 262 -15.52 6.53 15.51
C ILE A 262 -15.18 5.10 15.95
N GLU A 263 -14.96 4.21 14.99
CA GLU A 263 -14.38 2.89 15.19
C GLU A 263 -12.96 2.86 14.66
N ALA A 264 -12.02 2.47 15.52
CA ALA A 264 -10.64 2.22 15.13
C ALA A 264 -10.47 0.71 14.93
N TYR A 265 -10.05 0.29 13.73
CA TYR A 265 -9.87 -1.12 13.37
C TYR A 265 -8.40 -1.48 13.15
N GLN A 266 -8.07 -2.72 13.47
CA GLN A 266 -6.73 -3.31 13.36
C GLN A 266 -6.85 -4.65 12.65
N VAL A 267 -6.10 -4.85 11.58
CA VAL A 267 -6.08 -6.10 10.82
C VAL A 267 -4.66 -6.55 10.54
N LYS A 268 -4.46 -7.85 10.36
CA LYS A 268 -3.15 -8.38 9.95
C LYS A 268 -2.82 -7.87 8.57
N SER A 269 -1.70 -7.18 8.44
CA SER A 269 -1.22 -6.74 7.13
C SER A 269 -0.49 -7.86 6.40
N LYS A 270 -0.28 -7.66 5.10
CA LYS A 270 0.62 -8.48 4.29
C LYS A 270 2.00 -7.84 4.17
N HIS A 271 2.42 -7.15 5.21
CA HIS A 271 3.67 -6.40 5.22
C HIS A 271 4.64 -6.96 6.26
N PHE A 272 5.93 -6.98 5.94
CA PHE A 272 6.98 -7.40 6.85
C PHE A 272 8.13 -6.39 6.86
N PHE A 273 8.87 -6.38 7.97
CA PHE A 273 10.13 -5.66 8.09
C PHE A 273 11.27 -6.61 8.44
N ASN A 274 12.44 -6.34 7.89
CA ASN A 274 13.61 -7.21 8.05
C ASN A 274 14.92 -6.43 8.01
N LEU A 275 15.97 -7.09 8.49
CA LEU A 275 17.35 -6.73 8.21
C LEU A 275 17.80 -7.50 6.98
N THR A 276 18.12 -6.81 5.90
CA THR A 276 18.78 -7.38 4.74
C THR A 276 20.28 -7.30 4.91
N ILE A 277 20.96 -8.44 4.73
CA ILE A 277 22.41 -8.60 4.97
C ILE A 277 23.10 -8.93 3.64
N ASN A 278 24.10 -8.14 3.29
CA ASN A 278 24.93 -8.36 2.11
C ASN A 278 25.85 -9.57 2.31
N GLY A 279 25.48 -10.70 1.73
CA GLY A 279 26.29 -11.93 1.78
C GLY A 279 27.38 -12.03 0.72
N GLY A 280 27.66 -10.93 0.00
CA GLY A 280 28.63 -10.86 -1.09
C GLY A 280 27.95 -10.82 -2.46
N TRP A 281 27.92 -9.63 -3.07
CA TRP A 281 27.33 -9.42 -4.39
C TRP A 281 28.16 -10.02 -5.52
N LYS A 282 27.47 -10.68 -6.44
CA LYS A 282 28.04 -11.21 -7.69
C LYS A 282 27.09 -10.94 -8.86
N THR A 283 27.65 -10.81 -10.05
CA THR A 283 26.87 -10.81 -11.29
C THR A 283 26.36 -12.23 -11.61
N THR A 284 25.42 -12.35 -12.54
CA THR A 284 24.98 -13.66 -13.09
C THR A 284 26.16 -14.47 -13.68
N GLY A 285 27.21 -13.79 -14.14
CA GLY A 285 28.47 -14.40 -14.60
C GLY A 285 29.44 -14.80 -13.49
N GLY A 286 29.12 -14.52 -12.22
CA GLY A 286 29.95 -14.85 -11.06
C GLY A 286 31.04 -13.82 -10.72
N GLU A 287 31.09 -12.67 -11.38
CA GLU A 287 32.01 -11.57 -11.07
C GLU A 287 31.58 -10.90 -9.76
N ALA A 288 32.46 -10.88 -8.74
CA ALA A 288 32.20 -10.21 -7.47
C ALA A 288 32.34 -8.68 -7.64
N PHE A 289 31.45 -7.93 -6.97
CA PHE A 289 31.48 -6.47 -6.97
C PHE A 289 30.98 -5.89 -5.63
N GLY A 290 31.05 -4.57 -5.49
CA GLY A 290 30.72 -3.88 -4.23
C GLY A 290 31.88 -3.89 -3.24
N ASP A 291 31.61 -3.44 -2.03
CA ASP A 291 32.59 -3.38 -0.94
C ASP A 291 32.29 -4.43 0.15
N ASN A 292 32.08 -5.67 -0.30
CA ASN A 292 31.66 -6.80 0.53
C ASN A 292 32.50 -6.97 1.81
N ASN A 293 31.84 -7.10 2.93
CA ASN A 293 32.50 -7.40 4.23
C ASN A 293 32.74 -8.92 4.34
N PRO A 294 34.00 -9.39 4.44
CA PRO A 294 34.29 -10.83 4.40
C PRO A 294 33.61 -11.66 5.51
N VAL A 295 33.30 -11.08 6.67
CA VAL A 295 32.62 -11.82 7.74
C VAL A 295 31.15 -12.15 7.38
N LEU A 296 30.53 -11.32 6.54
CA LEU A 296 29.16 -11.50 6.09
C LEU A 296 29.04 -12.51 4.94
N GLU A 297 30.14 -12.94 4.31
CA GLU A 297 30.12 -14.07 3.38
C GLU A 297 29.91 -15.42 4.10
N ASP A 298 30.22 -15.48 5.40
CA ASP A 298 29.99 -16.68 6.22
C ASP A 298 28.52 -16.76 6.65
N GLN A 299 27.81 -17.78 6.13
CA GLN A 299 26.41 -18.06 6.46
C GLN A 299 26.19 -18.22 7.97
N ALA A 300 27.11 -18.89 8.68
CA ALA A 300 26.97 -19.09 10.12
C ALA A 300 27.01 -17.76 10.89
N PHE A 301 27.81 -16.80 10.41
CA PHE A 301 27.87 -15.46 10.97
C PHE A 301 26.55 -14.70 10.74
N ARG A 302 26.04 -14.69 9.52
CA ARG A 302 24.76 -14.03 9.21
C ARG A 302 23.60 -14.61 10.02
N ARG A 303 23.52 -15.93 10.13
CA ARG A 303 22.49 -16.61 10.94
C ARG A 303 22.58 -16.23 12.42
N ALA A 304 23.79 -16.09 12.95
CA ALA A 304 23.99 -15.65 14.33
C ALA A 304 23.56 -14.18 14.55
N LEU A 305 23.76 -13.29 13.57
CA LEU A 305 23.21 -11.94 13.64
C LEU A 305 21.67 -11.96 13.73
N GLY A 306 21.01 -12.78 12.91
CA GLY A 306 19.56 -12.96 12.96
C GLY A 306 19.05 -13.50 14.30
N GLN A 307 19.82 -14.38 14.98
CA GLN A 307 19.49 -14.90 16.31
C GLN A 307 19.54 -13.81 17.41
N ALA A 308 20.37 -12.77 17.24
CA ALA A 308 20.51 -11.73 18.23
C ALA A 308 19.29 -10.80 18.30
N ILE A 309 18.45 -10.79 17.28
CA ILE A 309 17.29 -9.91 17.16
C ILE A 309 16.16 -10.40 18.08
N ASP A 310 15.84 -9.63 19.10
CA ASP A 310 14.69 -9.89 19.98
C ASP A 310 13.42 -9.31 19.33
N ARG A 311 12.69 -10.17 18.60
CA ARG A 311 11.49 -9.79 17.87
C ARG A 311 10.34 -9.36 18.77
N ASP A 312 10.21 -9.99 19.94
CA ASP A 312 9.16 -9.64 20.90
C ASP A 312 9.37 -8.22 21.44
N VAL A 313 10.63 -7.84 21.70
CA VAL A 313 10.97 -6.46 22.09
C VAL A 313 10.63 -5.47 20.99
N LEU A 314 10.88 -5.80 19.73
CA LEU A 314 10.53 -4.91 18.61
C LEU A 314 9.01 -4.75 18.49
N VAL A 315 8.24 -5.83 18.55
CA VAL A 315 6.77 -5.76 18.51
C VAL A 315 6.23 -4.93 19.69
N ASP A 316 6.74 -5.16 20.91
CA ASP A 316 6.29 -4.43 22.11
C ASP A 316 6.70 -2.95 22.09
N ARG A 317 7.96 -2.64 21.75
CA ARG A 317 8.54 -1.30 21.92
C ARG A 317 8.45 -0.41 20.68
N VAL A 318 8.52 -0.98 19.50
CA VAL A 318 8.45 -0.22 18.23
C VAL A 318 7.02 -0.12 17.76
N LEU A 319 6.26 -1.23 17.83
CA LEU A 319 4.89 -1.30 17.33
C LEU A 319 3.82 -1.12 18.44
N ASN A 320 4.20 -0.95 19.71
CA ASN A 320 3.28 -0.91 20.87
C ASN A 320 2.33 -2.13 20.92
N GLY A 321 2.80 -3.30 20.53
CA GLY A 321 2.01 -4.53 20.46
C GLY A 321 1.09 -4.64 19.23
N LEU A 322 1.13 -3.68 18.30
CA LEU A 322 0.29 -3.66 17.09
C LEU A 322 1.00 -4.34 15.91
N GLY A 323 1.25 -5.62 16.07
CA GLY A 323 1.95 -6.44 15.10
C GLY A 323 2.17 -7.86 15.62
N SER A 324 2.96 -8.62 14.90
CA SER A 324 3.37 -9.96 15.30
C SER A 324 4.80 -10.25 14.83
N GLN A 325 5.42 -11.24 15.43
CA GLN A 325 6.74 -11.72 15.04
C GLN A 325 6.62 -12.99 14.19
N GLY A 326 7.67 -13.34 13.48
CA GLY A 326 7.79 -14.60 12.74
C GLY A 326 9.09 -14.69 11.96
N PRO A 327 9.43 -15.88 11.46
CA PRO A 327 10.75 -16.14 10.89
C PRO A 327 10.85 -15.92 9.38
N THR A 328 9.74 -15.73 8.66
CA THR A 328 9.72 -15.79 7.19
C THR A 328 9.28 -14.48 6.53
N ILE A 329 9.61 -14.31 5.25
CA ILE A 329 9.19 -13.17 4.43
C ILE A 329 7.70 -13.22 4.02
N LEU A 330 6.97 -14.26 4.40
CA LEU A 330 5.52 -14.32 4.23
C LEU A 330 4.87 -14.16 5.60
N PRO A 331 4.06 -13.10 5.82
CA PRO A 331 3.37 -12.88 7.09
C PRO A 331 2.18 -13.81 7.31
N PRO A 332 1.66 -13.95 8.56
CA PRO A 332 0.52 -14.81 8.89
C PRO A 332 -0.76 -14.54 8.09
N GLY A 333 -0.92 -13.33 7.54
CA GLY A 333 -2.05 -12.97 6.66
C GLY A 333 -1.89 -13.41 5.20
N SER A 334 -0.81 -14.13 4.84
CA SER A 334 -0.59 -14.59 3.47
C SER A 334 -1.61 -15.67 3.09
N PRO A 335 -2.20 -15.60 1.87
CA PRO A 335 -3.22 -16.54 1.43
C PRO A 335 -2.72 -18.00 1.35
N GLY A 336 -3.68 -18.94 1.40
CA GLY A 336 -3.43 -20.36 1.08
C GLY A 336 -2.52 -21.12 2.04
N GLY A 337 -2.37 -20.69 3.31
CA GLY A 337 -1.54 -21.39 4.29
C GLY A 337 -0.03 -21.27 4.04
N MET A 338 0.40 -20.30 3.22
CA MET A 338 1.80 -20.16 2.81
C MET A 338 2.75 -19.68 3.92
N PHE A 339 2.21 -19.19 5.04
CA PHE A 339 3.01 -18.84 6.22
C PHE A 339 3.47 -20.10 6.97
N THR A 340 4.67 -20.07 7.54
CA THR A 340 5.20 -21.12 8.42
C THR A 340 6.08 -20.53 9.53
N GLU A 341 5.97 -21.07 10.75
CA GLU A 341 6.82 -20.72 11.90
C GLU A 341 8.21 -21.38 11.84
N LEU A 342 8.45 -22.28 10.90
CA LEU A 342 9.71 -23.02 10.77
C LEU A 342 10.12 -23.74 12.06
N GLU A 343 9.18 -24.29 12.84
CA GLU A 343 9.39 -24.87 14.18
C GLU A 343 10.55 -25.89 14.23
N ASP A 344 10.72 -26.68 13.17
CA ASP A 344 11.73 -27.74 13.11
C ASP A 344 13.17 -27.22 12.92
N VAL A 345 13.34 -25.97 12.43
CA VAL A 345 14.66 -25.42 12.07
C VAL A 345 14.95 -24.07 12.73
N ALA A 346 13.97 -23.51 13.45
CA ALA A 346 14.13 -22.25 14.15
C ALA A 346 15.24 -22.34 15.20
N LEU A 347 16.16 -21.38 15.15
CA LEU A 347 17.26 -21.30 16.12
C LEU A 347 16.80 -20.58 17.41
N PRO A 348 17.38 -20.94 18.57
CA PRO A 348 17.15 -20.18 19.81
C PRO A 348 17.51 -18.72 19.60
N MET A 349 16.64 -17.80 20.05
CA MET A 349 16.82 -16.36 19.88
C MET A 349 17.50 -15.71 21.08
N GLY A 350 18.03 -14.51 20.89
CA GLY A 350 18.65 -13.66 21.88
C GLY A 350 20.17 -13.59 21.79
N VAL A 351 20.73 -12.51 22.34
CA VAL A 351 22.17 -12.18 22.27
C VAL A 351 23.05 -13.31 22.83
N GLU A 352 22.63 -13.98 23.91
CA GLU A 352 23.40 -15.10 24.49
C GLU A 352 23.48 -16.31 23.56
N ALA A 353 22.37 -16.64 22.88
CA ALA A 353 22.33 -17.74 21.91
C ALA A 353 23.17 -17.40 20.66
N ALA A 354 23.07 -16.17 20.18
CA ALA A 354 23.86 -15.65 19.07
C ALA A 354 25.37 -15.67 19.36
N ALA A 355 25.76 -15.24 20.59
CA ALA A 355 27.17 -15.28 21.02
C ALA A 355 27.74 -16.70 20.98
N LYS A 356 26.99 -17.70 21.47
CA LYS A 356 27.39 -19.12 21.41
C LYS A 356 27.53 -19.62 19.96
N SER A 357 26.62 -19.21 19.08
CA SER A 357 26.68 -19.57 17.66
C SER A 357 27.89 -18.95 16.97
N LEU A 358 28.21 -17.67 17.28
CA LEU A 358 29.43 -17.00 16.77
C LEU A 358 30.71 -17.72 17.24
N GLU A 359 30.79 -18.07 18.53
CA GLU A 359 31.93 -18.79 19.09
C GLU A 359 32.09 -20.16 18.44
N ALA A 360 30.99 -20.91 18.25
CA ALA A 360 30.99 -22.20 17.55
C ALA A 360 31.43 -22.09 16.09
N ALA A 361 31.17 -20.95 15.43
CA ALA A 361 31.59 -20.65 14.09
C ALA A 361 33.03 -20.10 14.00
N GLY A 362 33.72 -19.93 15.14
CA GLY A 362 35.12 -19.51 15.21
C GLY A 362 35.33 -18.00 15.38
N TYR A 363 34.26 -17.23 15.65
CA TYR A 363 34.32 -15.80 15.95
C TYR A 363 34.41 -15.60 17.47
N THR A 364 35.63 -15.43 17.99
CA THR A 364 35.90 -15.29 19.42
C THR A 364 35.89 -13.81 19.84
N THR A 365 35.99 -13.54 21.15
CA THR A 365 36.17 -12.19 21.71
C THR A 365 37.58 -11.99 22.23
N ASP A 366 38.10 -10.75 22.13
CA ASP A 366 39.34 -10.34 22.78
C ASP A 366 39.14 -10.05 24.29
N ALA A 367 40.22 -9.71 24.98
CA ALA A 367 40.19 -9.36 26.43
C ALA A 367 39.38 -8.09 26.75
N SER A 368 39.08 -7.27 25.74
CA SER A 368 38.27 -6.05 25.85
C SER A 368 36.80 -6.29 25.51
N GLY A 369 36.45 -7.51 25.10
CA GLY A 369 35.08 -7.90 24.68
C GLY A 369 34.77 -7.64 23.20
N ASN A 370 35.73 -7.20 22.41
CA ASN A 370 35.50 -7.01 20.97
C ASN A 370 35.42 -8.37 20.25
N ARG A 371 34.40 -8.54 19.40
CA ARG A 371 34.28 -9.71 18.52
C ARG A 371 35.32 -9.65 17.44
N LEU A 372 36.03 -10.77 17.23
CA LEU A 372 37.11 -10.88 16.26
C LEU A 372 36.67 -11.69 15.04
N ASP A 373 37.17 -11.30 13.88
CA ASP A 373 37.11 -12.12 12.66
C ASP A 373 38.05 -13.34 12.79
N LYS A 374 37.99 -14.27 11.83
CA LYS A 374 38.85 -15.46 11.81
C LYS A 374 40.35 -15.16 11.67
N SER A 375 40.71 -13.91 11.37
CA SER A 375 42.09 -13.40 11.28
C SER A 375 42.56 -12.69 12.55
N GLY A 376 41.65 -12.51 13.55
CA GLY A 376 41.92 -11.87 14.82
C GLY A 376 41.74 -10.35 14.85
N ASN A 377 41.07 -9.76 13.85
CA ASN A 377 40.78 -8.32 13.82
C ASN A 377 39.39 -8.04 14.40
N PRO A 378 39.19 -6.92 15.12
CA PRO A 378 37.88 -6.50 15.57
C PRO A 378 36.92 -6.27 14.41
N ILE A 379 35.68 -6.77 14.56
CA ILE A 379 34.65 -6.66 13.54
C ILE A 379 33.94 -5.31 13.65
N THR A 380 33.77 -4.63 12.50
CA THR A 380 32.92 -3.44 12.36
C THR A 380 31.92 -3.70 11.26
N LEU A 381 30.63 -3.40 11.50
CA LEU A 381 29.54 -3.54 10.54
C LEU A 381 28.84 -2.20 10.33
N ARG A 382 28.43 -1.95 9.08
CA ARG A 382 27.68 -0.75 8.67
C ARG A 382 26.23 -1.10 8.46
N MET A 383 25.32 -0.29 8.98
CA MET A 383 23.87 -0.48 8.78
C MET A 383 23.21 0.81 8.29
N MET A 384 22.48 0.73 7.18
CA MET A 384 21.66 1.82 6.65
C MET A 384 20.21 1.67 7.08
N PHE A 385 19.52 2.80 7.28
CA PHE A 385 18.09 2.84 7.53
C PHE A 385 17.48 4.18 7.09
N ASN A 386 16.19 4.16 6.72
CA ASN A 386 15.44 5.37 6.42
C ASN A 386 15.05 6.10 7.70
N GLY A 387 15.74 7.20 8.02
CA GLY A 387 15.48 8.00 9.21
C GLY A 387 14.22 8.87 9.14
N GLY A 388 13.54 8.91 8.00
CA GLY A 388 12.19 9.50 7.89
C GLY A 388 11.12 8.68 8.63
N SER A 389 11.41 7.40 8.94
CA SER A 389 10.57 6.50 9.73
C SER A 389 11.04 6.43 11.18
N THR A 390 10.15 6.77 12.13
CA THR A 390 10.43 6.62 13.57
C THR A 390 10.59 5.15 13.96
N ALA A 391 9.84 4.24 13.33
CA ALA A 391 9.94 2.81 13.56
C ALA A 391 11.30 2.27 13.09
N ASN A 392 11.77 2.66 11.89
CA ASN A 392 13.09 2.23 11.40
C ASN A 392 14.22 2.77 12.28
N THR A 393 14.11 4.03 12.77
CA THR A 393 15.09 4.63 13.68
C THR A 393 15.16 3.85 14.99
N ALA A 394 14.02 3.59 15.63
CA ALA A 394 13.97 2.82 16.89
C ALA A 394 14.47 1.38 16.67
N THR A 395 14.10 0.73 15.57
CA THR A 395 14.61 -0.61 15.22
C THR A 395 16.13 -0.61 15.05
N ALA A 396 16.69 0.41 14.38
CA ALA A 396 18.14 0.54 14.18
C ALA A 396 18.90 0.66 15.52
N GLU A 397 18.35 1.43 16.47
CA GLU A 397 18.93 1.59 17.81
C GLU A 397 18.92 0.26 18.60
N PHE A 398 17.84 -0.53 18.50
CA PHE A 398 17.80 -1.86 19.12
C PHE A 398 18.82 -2.82 18.50
N VAL A 399 18.90 -2.88 17.18
CA VAL A 399 19.86 -3.73 16.47
C VAL A 399 21.30 -3.34 16.81
N GLU A 400 21.62 -2.04 16.83
CA GLU A 400 22.92 -1.53 17.25
C GLU A 400 23.26 -2.01 18.67
N SER A 401 22.32 -1.91 19.60
CA SER A 401 22.53 -2.35 20.99
C SER A 401 22.83 -3.84 21.07
N TRP A 402 22.02 -4.70 20.44
CA TRP A 402 22.24 -6.14 20.47
C TRP A 402 23.56 -6.57 19.80
N PHE A 403 23.93 -5.94 18.69
CA PHE A 403 25.19 -6.28 18.03
C PHE A 403 26.41 -5.73 18.79
N THR A 404 26.25 -4.60 19.50
CA THR A 404 27.28 -4.10 20.43
C THR A 404 27.46 -5.05 21.61
N ASP A 405 26.37 -5.62 22.16
CA ASP A 405 26.42 -6.65 23.21
C ASP A 405 27.11 -7.96 22.74
N LEU A 406 27.10 -8.26 21.43
CA LEU A 406 27.90 -9.32 20.83
C LEU A 406 29.40 -8.97 20.70
N GLY A 407 29.79 -7.74 21.01
CA GLY A 407 31.16 -7.22 20.83
C GLY A 407 31.45 -6.71 19.42
N ILE A 408 30.43 -6.49 18.59
CA ILE A 408 30.56 -5.99 17.21
C ILE A 408 30.40 -4.47 17.21
N LYS A 409 31.37 -3.75 16.62
CA LYS A 409 31.25 -2.31 16.44
C LYS A 409 30.23 -2.01 15.33
N MET A 410 29.27 -1.13 15.61
CA MET A 410 28.28 -0.69 14.62
C MET A 410 28.57 0.72 14.12
N GLU A 411 28.34 0.92 12.82
CA GLU A 411 28.35 2.23 12.16
C GLU A 411 27.00 2.43 11.48
N LEU A 412 26.15 3.26 12.11
CA LEU A 412 24.82 3.56 11.62
C LEU A 412 24.86 4.68 10.59
N LYS A 413 24.16 4.49 9.45
CA LYS A 413 23.96 5.50 8.43
C LYS A 413 22.47 5.80 8.30
N ASN A 414 22.05 6.94 8.86
CA ASN A 414 20.74 7.51 8.62
C ASN A 414 20.68 8.06 7.18
N THR A 415 19.72 7.64 6.38
CA THR A 415 19.58 7.98 4.97
C THR A 415 18.10 8.09 4.58
N ASN A 416 17.80 8.18 3.30
CA ASN A 416 16.45 8.13 2.71
C ASN A 416 16.41 7.10 1.57
N TRP A 417 15.21 6.85 1.04
CA TRP A 417 15.02 5.84 -0.01
C TRP A 417 15.76 6.18 -1.32
N ASP A 418 15.89 7.46 -1.68
CA ASP A 418 16.60 7.87 -2.90
C ASP A 418 18.09 7.52 -2.79
N GLU A 419 18.73 7.89 -1.66
CA GLU A 419 20.15 7.57 -1.42
C GLU A 419 20.36 6.04 -1.29
N MET A 420 19.44 5.31 -0.64
CA MET A 420 19.51 3.85 -0.60
C MET A 420 19.41 3.27 -2.01
N GLY A 421 18.47 3.74 -2.84
CA GLY A 421 18.31 3.32 -4.22
C GLY A 421 19.56 3.49 -5.08
N GLU A 422 20.44 4.46 -4.74
CA GLU A 422 21.73 4.64 -5.42
C GLU A 422 22.83 3.69 -4.93
N LEU A 423 22.80 3.30 -3.65
CA LEU A 423 23.87 2.50 -3.02
C LEU A 423 23.63 0.99 -3.12
N LEU A 424 22.36 0.56 -2.97
CA LEU A 424 22.02 -0.86 -2.95
C LEU A 424 22.43 -1.60 -4.22
N PRO A 425 22.17 -1.09 -5.46
CA PRO A 425 22.60 -1.78 -6.68
C PRO A 425 24.12 -1.89 -6.82
N LYS A 426 24.87 -0.99 -6.16
CA LYS A 426 26.35 -1.02 -6.19
C LYS A 426 26.95 -2.02 -5.21
N GLY A 427 26.16 -2.56 -4.28
CA GLY A 427 26.65 -3.43 -3.20
C GLY A 427 27.50 -2.68 -2.15
N GLU A 428 27.33 -1.35 -2.01
CA GLU A 428 28.13 -0.49 -1.12
C GLU A 428 27.49 -0.39 0.28
N TYR A 429 27.21 -1.54 0.92
CA TYR A 429 26.63 -1.64 2.26
C TYR A 429 26.97 -2.99 2.89
N ASP A 430 26.85 -3.10 4.23
CA ASP A 430 26.92 -4.37 4.92
C ASP A 430 25.49 -4.91 5.20
N MET A 431 24.60 -4.04 5.66
CA MET A 431 23.19 -4.36 5.92
C MET A 431 22.30 -3.12 5.86
N TYR A 432 21.01 -3.33 5.70
CA TYR A 432 20.01 -2.26 5.78
C TYR A 432 18.67 -2.75 6.31
N ILE A 433 17.91 -1.84 6.91
CA ILE A 433 16.53 -2.07 7.34
C ILE A 433 15.62 -1.88 6.13
N ASP A 434 14.82 -2.90 5.84
CA ASP A 434 13.88 -2.94 4.73
C ASP A 434 12.49 -3.37 5.18
N GLY A 435 11.52 -3.23 4.29
CA GLY A 435 10.15 -3.69 4.49
C GLY A 435 9.42 -3.83 3.17
N TRP A 436 8.57 -4.87 3.05
CA TRP A 436 7.88 -5.22 1.82
C TRP A 436 6.42 -5.57 2.07
N GLY A 437 5.56 -5.12 1.16
CA GLY A 437 4.22 -5.65 1.00
C GLY A 437 4.25 -6.95 0.19
N VAL A 438 3.56 -7.97 0.66
CA VAL A 438 3.44 -9.26 -0.03
C VAL A 438 2.14 -9.28 -0.83
N SER A 439 2.24 -9.64 -2.11
CA SER A 439 1.09 -9.87 -2.99
C SER A 439 0.26 -11.06 -2.52
N ASP A 440 -0.90 -11.27 -3.14
CA ASP A 440 -1.77 -12.43 -2.86
C ASP A 440 -1.09 -13.76 -3.19
N ASP A 441 -0.10 -13.76 -4.06
CA ASP A 441 0.74 -14.91 -4.35
C ASP A 441 2.19 -14.67 -3.91
N PRO A 442 2.87 -15.66 -3.29
CA PRO A 442 4.23 -15.51 -2.79
C PRO A 442 5.30 -15.51 -3.87
N ASP A 443 4.97 -15.80 -5.12
CA ASP A 443 5.93 -16.07 -6.20
C ASP A 443 6.95 -14.95 -6.37
N TYR A 444 6.48 -13.69 -6.43
CA TYR A 444 7.36 -12.53 -6.56
C TYR A 444 8.39 -12.45 -5.42
N MET A 445 7.92 -12.57 -4.18
CA MET A 445 8.80 -12.50 -2.99
C MET A 445 9.80 -13.66 -2.93
N LEU A 446 9.45 -14.81 -3.49
CA LEU A 446 10.38 -15.93 -3.63
C LEU A 446 11.33 -15.71 -4.81
N SER A 447 10.85 -15.15 -5.93
CA SER A 447 11.63 -14.95 -7.16
C SER A 447 12.84 -14.04 -6.98
N ILE A 448 12.71 -12.97 -6.15
CA ILE A 448 13.79 -12.00 -5.88
C ILE A 448 14.98 -12.59 -5.10
N ASN A 449 14.88 -13.85 -4.66
CA ASN A 449 15.96 -14.60 -4.01
C ASN A 449 16.63 -15.62 -4.94
N THR A 450 16.27 -15.65 -6.24
CA THR A 450 16.87 -16.55 -7.24
C THR A 450 18.16 -15.98 -7.81
N CYS A 451 19.02 -16.85 -8.33
CA CYS A 451 20.25 -16.41 -9.03
C CYS A 451 19.94 -15.63 -10.31
N LYS A 452 18.78 -15.85 -10.94
CA LYS A 452 18.39 -15.20 -12.21
C LYS A 452 18.22 -13.67 -12.08
N VAL A 453 17.85 -13.19 -10.90
CA VAL A 453 17.58 -11.76 -10.66
C VAL A 453 18.83 -10.95 -10.31
N LEU A 454 20.00 -11.58 -10.22
CA LEU A 454 21.27 -10.87 -10.06
C LEU A 454 21.58 -10.01 -11.29
N PRO A 455 22.36 -8.92 -11.14
CA PRO A 455 22.72 -8.06 -12.27
C PRO A 455 23.64 -8.79 -13.26
N GLU A 456 23.53 -8.49 -14.55
CA GLU A 456 24.45 -9.01 -15.58
C GLU A 456 25.84 -8.36 -15.51
N THR A 457 25.89 -7.10 -15.05
CA THR A 457 27.14 -6.33 -14.88
C THR A 457 27.17 -5.70 -13.48
N PRO A 458 28.35 -5.44 -12.90
CA PRO A 458 28.49 -4.77 -11.61
C PRO A 458 27.66 -3.48 -11.52
N GLY A 459 26.77 -3.38 -10.52
CA GLY A 459 25.89 -2.23 -10.32
C GLY A 459 24.75 -2.11 -11.35
N GLY A 460 24.54 -3.11 -12.18
CA GLY A 460 23.45 -3.14 -13.16
C GLY A 460 22.08 -3.31 -12.52
N SER A 461 21.04 -3.10 -13.35
CA SER A 461 19.65 -3.30 -12.91
C SER A 461 19.41 -4.73 -12.45
N ASN A 462 18.75 -4.91 -11.32
CA ASN A 462 18.40 -6.20 -10.75
C ASN A 462 17.22 -6.02 -9.77
N SER A 463 16.56 -7.13 -9.40
CA SER A 463 15.53 -7.16 -8.36
C SER A 463 15.96 -7.90 -7.09
N SER A 464 17.20 -8.39 -7.03
CA SER A 464 17.73 -9.00 -5.80
C SER A 464 17.88 -7.95 -4.70
N GLN A 465 17.49 -8.34 -3.47
CA GLN A 465 17.64 -7.46 -2.31
C GLN A 465 18.97 -7.68 -1.57
N SER A 466 19.47 -8.90 -1.56
CA SER A 466 20.56 -9.32 -0.69
C SER A 466 21.75 -9.93 -1.43
N GLY A 467 21.68 -10.04 -2.76
CA GLY A 467 22.67 -10.78 -3.55
C GLY A 467 22.65 -12.29 -3.32
N MET A 468 21.57 -12.84 -2.72
CA MET A 468 21.43 -14.29 -2.55
C MET A 468 21.45 -15.00 -3.90
N CYS A 469 22.19 -16.11 -3.98
CA CYS A 469 22.18 -17.02 -5.12
C CYS A 469 22.53 -18.43 -4.63
N ASP A 470 21.53 -19.31 -4.65
CA ASP A 470 21.70 -20.73 -4.37
C ASP A 470 21.02 -21.56 -5.47
N PRO A 471 21.77 -22.34 -6.29
CA PRO A 471 21.19 -23.18 -7.33
C PRO A 471 20.22 -24.25 -6.83
N GLU A 472 20.30 -24.69 -5.57
CA GLU A 472 19.33 -25.63 -4.99
C GLU A 472 18.03 -24.89 -4.67
N TYR A 473 18.11 -23.64 -4.20
CA TYR A 473 16.94 -22.77 -4.04
C TYR A 473 16.24 -22.53 -5.38
N ASP A 474 16.98 -22.24 -6.44
CA ASP A 474 16.42 -22.03 -7.79
C ASP A 474 15.59 -23.24 -8.27
N LYS A 475 16.00 -24.48 -7.90
CA LYS A 475 15.22 -25.69 -8.23
C LYS A 475 13.90 -25.75 -7.46
N VAL A 476 13.92 -25.41 -6.17
CA VAL A 476 12.72 -25.39 -5.33
C VAL A 476 11.78 -24.29 -5.79
N PHE A 477 12.32 -23.10 -6.05
CA PHE A 477 11.55 -21.98 -6.61
C PHE A 477 10.87 -22.37 -7.92
N LYS A 478 11.62 -22.95 -8.87
CA LYS A 478 11.06 -23.40 -10.15
C LYS A 478 9.97 -24.47 -9.97
N ALA A 479 10.13 -25.37 -9.02
CA ALA A 479 9.15 -26.41 -8.76
C ALA A 479 7.83 -25.81 -8.23
N GLN A 480 7.87 -24.87 -7.25
CA GLN A 480 6.67 -24.22 -6.73
C GLN A 480 5.99 -23.33 -7.78
N HIS A 481 6.78 -22.62 -8.61
CA HIS A 481 6.31 -21.74 -9.67
C HIS A 481 5.43 -22.45 -10.72
N THR A 482 5.60 -23.76 -10.90
CA THR A 482 4.86 -24.55 -11.89
C THR A 482 3.92 -25.61 -11.27
N GLU A 483 3.85 -25.72 -9.95
CA GLU A 483 3.01 -26.70 -9.27
C GLU A 483 1.56 -26.21 -9.17
N LEU A 484 0.63 -26.98 -9.75
CA LEU A 484 -0.80 -26.67 -9.77
C LEU A 484 -1.59 -27.30 -8.60
N ASP A 485 -1.02 -28.28 -7.92
CA ASP A 485 -1.63 -28.86 -6.71
C ASP A 485 -1.34 -27.95 -5.50
N PRO A 486 -2.36 -27.32 -4.88
CA PRO A 486 -2.12 -26.34 -3.83
C PRO A 486 -1.34 -26.88 -2.63
N ALA A 487 -1.60 -28.13 -2.19
CA ALA A 487 -0.94 -28.71 -1.04
C ALA A 487 0.54 -29.05 -1.30
N LYS A 488 0.85 -29.47 -2.52
CA LYS A 488 2.26 -29.68 -2.92
C LYS A 488 2.98 -28.34 -3.07
N ARG A 489 2.31 -27.34 -3.63
CA ARG A 489 2.86 -26.00 -3.75
C ARG A 489 3.17 -25.41 -2.39
N GLU A 490 2.24 -25.49 -1.43
CA GLU A 490 2.46 -25.08 -0.04
C GLU A 490 3.72 -25.71 0.55
N THR A 491 3.89 -27.02 0.38
CA THR A 491 5.10 -27.72 0.84
C THR A 491 6.38 -27.17 0.21
N LEU A 492 6.37 -26.88 -1.09
CA LEU A 492 7.51 -26.30 -1.81
C LEU A 492 7.79 -24.85 -1.38
N VAL A 493 6.75 -24.05 -1.15
CA VAL A 493 6.87 -22.69 -0.62
C VAL A 493 7.49 -22.71 0.79
N HIS A 494 7.03 -23.59 1.68
CA HIS A 494 7.62 -23.75 3.02
C HIS A 494 9.10 -24.17 2.92
N GLN A 495 9.46 -25.06 2.00
CA GLN A 495 10.85 -25.43 1.75
C GLN A 495 11.68 -24.23 1.26
N ALA A 496 11.15 -23.41 0.35
CA ALA A 496 11.82 -22.20 -0.13
C ALA A 496 12.04 -21.18 1.01
N LEU A 497 11.03 -20.97 1.85
CA LEU A 497 11.12 -20.08 3.02
C LEU A 497 12.15 -20.58 4.04
N GLN A 498 12.22 -21.90 4.29
CA GLN A 498 13.24 -22.49 5.12
C GLN A 498 14.65 -22.21 4.56
N MET A 499 14.85 -22.38 3.26
CA MET A 499 16.15 -22.13 2.62
C MET A 499 16.57 -20.65 2.72
N ILE A 500 15.65 -19.69 2.55
CA ILE A 500 15.91 -18.26 2.76
C ILE A 500 16.32 -18.00 4.23
N TYR A 501 15.58 -18.54 5.18
CA TYR A 501 15.89 -18.44 6.61
C TYR A 501 17.28 -19.02 6.93
N GLU A 502 17.58 -20.20 6.43
CA GLU A 502 18.88 -20.87 6.64
C GLU A 502 20.03 -20.15 5.96
N HIS A 503 19.80 -19.50 4.82
CA HIS A 503 20.81 -18.72 4.12
C HIS A 503 21.25 -17.48 4.92
N GLY A 504 20.33 -16.89 5.70
CA GLY A 504 20.60 -15.82 6.66
C GLY A 504 20.86 -14.45 6.03
N ASN A 505 20.56 -14.24 4.75
CA ASN A 505 20.65 -12.92 4.12
C ASN A 505 19.48 -12.00 4.53
N THR A 506 18.40 -12.57 5.03
CA THR A 506 17.22 -11.87 5.50
C THR A 506 16.92 -12.30 6.93
N ALA A 507 17.00 -11.37 7.87
CA ALA A 507 16.64 -11.58 9.26
C ALA A 507 15.39 -10.77 9.61
N MET A 508 14.30 -11.47 9.92
CA MET A 508 13.00 -10.85 10.17
C MET A 508 13.00 -10.04 11.45
N PHE A 509 12.32 -8.90 11.42
CA PHE A 509 12.00 -8.08 12.60
C PHE A 509 10.58 -8.37 13.08
N TYR A 510 9.59 -8.00 12.29
CA TYR A 510 8.18 -8.11 12.65
C TYR A 510 7.29 -7.99 11.40
N TYR A 511 6.02 -8.32 11.62
CA TYR A 511 4.90 -8.00 10.74
C TYR A 511 4.06 -6.94 11.46
N ASP A 512 3.92 -5.76 10.87
CA ASP A 512 3.04 -4.72 11.39
C ASP A 512 1.57 -5.04 11.11
N ASP A 513 0.66 -4.47 11.88
CA ASP A 513 -0.77 -4.54 11.58
C ASP A 513 -1.19 -3.31 10.78
N ALA A 514 -2.11 -3.48 9.85
CA ALA A 514 -2.76 -2.36 9.18
C ALA A 514 -3.78 -1.72 10.13
N LEU A 515 -3.63 -0.42 10.34
CA LEU A 515 -4.42 0.36 11.30
C LEU A 515 -5.23 1.41 10.55
N GLY A 516 -6.51 1.52 10.88
CA GLY A 516 -7.39 2.52 10.30
C GLY A 516 -8.52 2.90 11.23
N ALA A 517 -9.37 3.83 10.78
CA ALA A 517 -10.56 4.23 11.50
C ALA A 517 -11.64 4.74 10.55
N TYR A 518 -12.90 4.61 10.96
CA TYR A 518 -14.04 5.13 10.21
C TYR A 518 -15.13 5.67 11.14
N ARG A 519 -16.03 6.47 10.59
CA ARG A 519 -17.14 7.08 11.31
C ARG A 519 -18.36 6.15 11.39
N THR A 520 -18.60 5.57 12.54
CA THR A 520 -19.78 4.73 12.83
C THR A 520 -21.06 5.53 13.05
N ASP A 521 -20.96 6.82 13.31
CA ASP A 521 -22.12 7.71 13.42
C ASP A 521 -22.63 8.18 12.05
N ARG A 522 -21.87 7.92 10.97
CA ARG A 522 -22.22 8.32 9.61
C ARG A 522 -22.36 7.14 8.64
N LEU A 523 -21.45 6.16 8.71
CA LEU A 523 -21.45 5.02 7.79
C LEU A 523 -22.16 3.79 8.38
N GLU A 524 -22.84 3.05 7.51
CA GLU A 524 -23.40 1.72 7.79
C GLU A 524 -23.30 0.82 6.56
N ASN A 525 -23.61 -0.48 6.71
CA ASN A 525 -23.53 -1.51 5.67
C ASN A 525 -22.10 -1.72 5.11
N LEU A 526 -21.06 -1.48 5.94
CA LEU A 526 -19.69 -1.79 5.58
C LEU A 526 -19.49 -3.31 5.49
N VAL A 527 -18.73 -3.73 4.49
CA VAL A 527 -18.34 -5.13 4.26
C VAL A 527 -16.88 -5.31 4.66
N GLU A 528 -16.62 -6.20 5.61
CA GLU A 528 -15.25 -6.52 6.01
C GLU A 528 -14.66 -7.60 5.10
N VAL A 529 -13.56 -7.29 4.43
CA VAL A 529 -12.75 -8.25 3.69
C VAL A 529 -11.45 -8.48 4.46
N ASN A 530 -11.21 -9.71 4.88
CA ASN A 530 -10.08 -10.07 5.74
C ASN A 530 -9.99 -9.21 7.02
N GLY A 531 -11.15 -8.80 7.58
CA GLY A 531 -11.26 -7.96 8.76
C GLY A 531 -11.11 -6.46 8.51
N SER A 532 -10.85 -6.03 7.28
CA SER A 532 -10.76 -4.61 6.93
C SER A 532 -12.06 -4.08 6.33
N PRO A 533 -12.65 -3.02 6.89
CA PRO A 533 -13.77 -2.32 6.27
C PRO A 533 -13.32 -1.37 5.16
N TYR A 534 -12.01 -1.13 4.98
CA TYR A 534 -11.46 -0.29 3.93
C TYR A 534 -11.13 -1.13 2.70
N ASN A 535 -12.11 -1.35 1.85
CA ASN A 535 -12.00 -2.13 0.63
C ASN A 535 -13.07 -1.70 -0.38
N ARG A 536 -12.93 -2.05 -1.66
CA ARG A 536 -13.84 -1.64 -2.73
C ARG A 536 -15.28 -2.09 -2.54
N PHE A 537 -15.52 -3.28 -1.98
CA PHE A 537 -16.87 -3.80 -1.75
C PHE A 537 -17.57 -3.02 -0.64
N SER A 538 -16.85 -2.71 0.43
CA SER A 538 -17.33 -1.87 1.51
C SER A 538 -17.72 -0.48 1.01
N ILE A 539 -16.84 0.16 0.23
CA ILE A 539 -17.08 1.50 -0.29
C ILE A 539 -18.25 1.50 -1.29
N ALA A 540 -18.41 0.44 -2.09
CA ALA A 540 -19.53 0.31 -3.02
C ALA A 540 -20.89 0.11 -2.32
N GLN A 541 -20.92 -0.61 -1.18
CA GLN A 541 -22.14 -0.98 -0.47
C GLN A 541 -22.49 -0.08 0.71
N ALA A 542 -21.52 0.67 1.24
CA ALA A 542 -21.73 1.55 2.39
C ALA A 542 -22.77 2.61 2.12
N THR A 543 -23.64 2.84 3.08
CA THR A 543 -24.70 3.87 3.03
C THR A 543 -24.50 4.92 4.12
N ILE A 544 -25.10 6.08 3.93
CA ILE A 544 -25.05 7.17 4.91
C ILE A 544 -26.26 7.05 5.86
N LYS A 545 -26.01 6.95 7.15
CA LYS A 545 -27.05 6.87 8.18
C LYS A 545 -28.05 8.01 8.09
N GLY A 546 -29.34 7.67 8.11
CA GLY A 546 -30.44 8.62 8.12
C GLY A 546 -30.83 9.19 6.75
N GLN A 547 -30.22 8.77 5.64
CA GLN A 547 -30.67 9.18 4.30
C GLN A 547 -31.92 8.43 3.83
N ASP A 548 -32.11 7.18 4.21
CA ASP A 548 -33.30 6.37 3.85
C ASP A 548 -34.59 6.88 4.48
N GLU A 549 -34.54 7.61 5.62
CA GLU A 549 -35.72 8.20 6.25
C GLU A 549 -36.22 9.47 5.54
N ALA A 550 -35.38 10.15 4.77
CA ALA A 550 -35.77 11.38 4.06
C ALA A 550 -36.58 11.12 2.77
N GLY A 551 -36.49 9.90 2.18
CA GLY A 551 -37.19 9.53 0.94
C GLY A 551 -38.62 9.04 1.11
N SER A 552 -39.09 8.66 2.32
CA SER A 552 -40.42 8.14 2.57
C SER A 552 -41.38 9.07 3.35
N GLY A 553 -40.92 10.25 3.73
CA GLY A 553 -41.70 11.26 4.45
C GLY A 553 -42.65 12.04 3.53
N SER A 554 -43.94 11.64 3.56
CA SER A 554 -45.07 12.36 2.95
C SER A 554 -44.97 13.88 3.18
N ALA A 555 -45.22 14.65 2.14
CA ALA A 555 -45.12 16.13 2.05
C ALA A 555 -46.06 16.93 3.00
N THR A 556 -46.33 16.47 4.23
CA THR A 556 -47.25 17.13 5.17
C THR A 556 -46.54 17.80 6.36
N GLY A 557 -45.19 17.67 6.51
CA GLY A 557 -44.43 18.18 7.67
C GLY A 557 -43.81 19.58 7.53
N TRP A 558 -43.75 20.15 6.34
CA TRP A 558 -42.91 21.32 6.05
C TRP A 558 -43.55 22.71 6.23
N ILE A 559 -44.80 22.78 6.74
CA ILE A 559 -45.51 24.06 6.94
C ILE A 559 -45.17 24.73 8.30
N VAL A 560 -44.61 24.00 9.27
CA VAL A 560 -44.36 24.56 10.63
C VAL A 560 -42.95 25.12 10.80
N GLY A 561 -41.93 24.62 10.06
CA GLY A 561 -40.54 25.10 10.17
C GLY A 561 -40.24 26.44 9.43
N GLY A 562 -40.92 26.70 8.31
CA GLY A 562 -40.71 27.89 7.50
C GLY A 562 -41.24 29.21 8.17
N GLY A 563 -42.19 29.09 9.08
CA GLY A 563 -42.79 30.24 9.78
C GLY A 563 -41.85 30.95 10.79
N ILE A 564 -40.96 30.20 11.44
CA ILE A 564 -40.08 30.73 12.50
C ILE A 564 -38.87 31.44 11.90
N ALA A 565 -38.32 30.98 10.81
CA ALA A 565 -37.16 31.62 10.16
C ALA A 565 -37.51 33.00 9.54
N VAL A 566 -38.72 33.15 8.96
CA VAL A 566 -39.18 34.42 8.39
C VAL A 566 -39.47 35.44 9.47
N VAL A 567 -39.95 35.04 10.67
CA VAL A 567 -40.19 35.94 11.80
C VAL A 567 -38.88 36.48 12.40
N VAL A 568 -37.83 35.65 12.47
CA VAL A 568 -36.51 36.10 12.99
C VAL A 568 -35.84 37.08 12.05
N ILE A 569 -35.93 36.88 10.73
CA ILE A 569 -35.37 37.81 9.74
C ILE A 569 -36.15 39.13 9.69
N ALA A 570 -37.48 39.09 9.83
CA ALA A 570 -38.29 40.30 9.91
C ALA A 570 -38.01 41.09 11.20
N ALA A 571 -37.82 40.42 12.35
CA ALA A 571 -37.50 41.08 13.62
C ALA A 571 -36.08 41.72 13.58
N ALA A 572 -35.10 41.09 12.96
CA ALA A 572 -33.75 41.65 12.77
C ALA A 572 -33.74 42.87 11.84
N ALA A 573 -34.53 42.82 10.77
CA ALA A 573 -34.67 43.95 9.84
C ALA A 573 -35.36 45.17 10.48
N ILE A 574 -36.36 44.95 11.32
CA ILE A 574 -37.04 46.01 12.09
C ILE A 574 -36.10 46.60 13.15
N PHE A 575 -35.32 45.77 13.85
CA PHE A 575 -34.35 46.22 14.86
C PHE A 575 -33.22 47.06 14.26
N LEU A 576 -32.73 46.70 13.08
CA LEU A 576 -31.69 47.44 12.35
C LEU A 576 -32.23 48.76 11.75
N SER A 577 -33.51 48.80 11.35
CA SER A 577 -34.14 50.01 10.82
C SER A 577 -34.45 51.05 11.92
N THR A 578 -34.83 50.61 13.14
CA THR A 578 -35.04 51.48 14.30
C THR A 578 -33.73 52.09 14.83
N ARG A 579 -32.63 51.30 14.84
CA ARG A 579 -31.29 51.81 15.20
C ARG A 579 -30.74 52.84 14.20
N ARG A 580 -31.07 52.75 12.92
CA ARG A 580 -30.70 53.74 11.92
C ARG A 580 -31.48 55.06 12.06
N LYS A 581 -32.73 55.04 12.55
CA LYS A 581 -33.50 56.27 12.83
C LYS A 581 -33.01 57.00 14.09
N GLN A 582 -32.66 56.30 15.18
CA GLN A 582 -32.10 56.94 16.37
C GLN A 582 -30.76 57.61 16.12
N ASN A 583 -29.87 57.02 15.31
CA ASN A 583 -28.58 57.67 14.98
C ASN A 583 -28.68 58.83 13.97
N ALA A 584 -29.86 59.11 13.38
CA ALA A 584 -30.11 60.26 12.50
C ALA A 584 -30.63 61.44 13.26
N ASP A 585 -31.31 61.28 14.42
CA ASP A 585 -31.83 62.36 15.25
C ASP A 585 -30.81 62.94 16.23
N ASP A 586 -29.71 62.20 16.54
CA ASP A 586 -28.62 62.68 17.40
C ASP A 586 -27.56 63.54 16.63
N ARG A 587 -27.81 63.92 15.38
CA ARG A 587 -26.92 64.76 14.55
C ARG A 587 -27.62 65.95 13.98
N LYS A 588 -28.55 66.56 14.75
CA LYS A 588 -29.04 67.93 14.46
C LYS A 588 -28.75 68.90 15.60
#